data_f1da65cb279939c4875f655806991e05
#
_entry.id   f1da65cb279939c4875f655806991e05
#
_cell.length_a   1.000
_cell.length_b   1.000
_cell.length_c   1.000
_cell.angle_alpha   90.00
_cell.angle_beta   90.00
_cell.angle_gamma   90.00
#
_symmetry.space_group_name_H-M   'P 1'
#
loop_
_entity.id
_entity.type
_entity.pdbx_description
1 polymer ?
#
loop_
_entity_poly.entity_id
_entity_poly.type
_entity_poly.pdbx_seq_one_letter_code
_entity_poly.pdbx_strand_id
1 'polypeptide(L)'
;MMEKMLDGIGKIVEGYNSVTSALENQRVIEIYVKEKKLQSGKIKDLTELADKRKIDIRVIKDNKNWEFKSSEYIGAICKPKKIFKESDLKKFSKTNFIVCDHIQDTNNLGAIARSAASFDFNVMCIPERRSARLSERTFKI
;
A
#
# COMPACT_ATOMS: atom_id res chain seq x y z
N MET A 1 -1.58 20.89 -6.38
CA MET A 1 -1.41 19.96 -5.22
C MET A 1 -2.70 19.23 -4.82
N MET A 2 -3.88 19.83 -4.95
CA MET A 2 -5.15 19.13 -4.69
C MET A 2 -5.51 18.08 -5.74
N GLU A 3 -5.17 18.25 -7.00
CA GLU A 3 -5.45 17.27 -8.07
C GLU A 3 -4.72 15.93 -7.87
N LYS A 4 -3.49 15.94 -7.34
CA LYS A 4 -2.76 14.69 -7.05
C LYS A 4 -3.38 13.84 -5.93
N MET A 5 -4.15 14.42 -5.03
CA MET A 5 -4.87 13.67 -3.99
C MET A 5 -6.14 12.98 -4.51
N LEU A 6 -6.72 13.47 -5.61
CA LEU A 6 -7.90 12.86 -6.24
C LEU A 6 -7.59 11.57 -6.98
N ASP A 7 -6.33 11.36 -7.37
CA ASP A 7 -5.88 10.15 -8.08
C ASP A 7 -5.78 8.90 -7.19
N GLY A 8 -5.97 9.03 -5.88
CA GLY A 8 -5.83 7.94 -4.93
C GLY A 8 -4.41 7.83 -4.35
N ILE A 9 -4.21 6.80 -3.54
CA ILE A 9 -2.98 6.58 -2.74
C ILE A 9 -2.47 5.15 -2.92
N GLY A 10 -1.19 4.92 -2.56
CA GLY A 10 -0.59 3.59 -2.60
C GLY A 10 -0.21 3.12 -3.99
N LYS A 11 0.21 4.03 -4.87
CA LYS A 11 0.79 3.70 -6.19
C LYS A 11 2.11 2.97 -6.06
N ILE A 12 2.90 3.28 -5.04
CA ILE A 12 4.19 2.67 -4.76
C ILE A 12 4.09 2.00 -3.41
N VAL A 13 4.41 0.73 -3.35
CA VAL A 13 4.53 -0.04 -2.11
C VAL A 13 5.90 -0.69 -2.00
N GLU A 14 6.44 -0.77 -0.82
CA GLU A 14 7.78 -1.26 -0.55
C GLU A 14 7.78 -2.26 0.62
N GLY A 15 8.66 -3.24 0.51
CA GLY A 15 8.80 -4.30 1.50
C GLY A 15 7.87 -5.48 1.26
N TYR A 16 8.29 -6.63 1.77
CA TYR A 16 7.64 -7.91 1.51
C TYR A 16 6.16 -7.91 1.87
N ASN A 17 5.82 -7.50 3.09
CA ASN A 17 4.44 -7.56 3.58
C ASN A 17 3.51 -6.64 2.78
N SER A 18 3.99 -5.42 2.45
CA SER A 18 3.20 -4.44 1.67
C SER A 18 2.96 -4.91 0.24
N VAL A 19 3.98 -5.50 -0.40
CA VAL A 19 3.87 -6.05 -1.76
C VAL A 19 2.95 -7.27 -1.76
N THR A 20 3.08 -8.15 -0.77
CA THR A 20 2.21 -9.33 -0.62
C THR A 20 0.74 -8.91 -0.48
N SER A 21 0.45 -7.97 0.42
CA SER A 21 -0.91 -7.45 0.61
C SER A 21 -1.47 -6.81 -0.66
N ALA A 22 -0.65 -6.02 -1.37
CA ALA A 22 -1.07 -5.43 -2.64
C ALA A 22 -1.35 -6.49 -3.72
N LEU A 23 -0.55 -7.56 -3.74
CA LEU A 23 -0.74 -8.68 -4.65
C LEU A 23 -2.03 -9.44 -4.36
N GLU A 24 -2.30 -9.76 -3.10
CA GLU A 24 -3.54 -10.41 -2.66
C GLU A 24 -4.78 -9.60 -3.02
N ASN A 25 -4.70 -8.28 -2.89
CA ASN A 25 -5.77 -7.35 -3.27
C ASN A 25 -5.80 -7.00 -4.76
N GLN A 26 -5.06 -7.71 -5.60
CA GLN A 26 -5.04 -7.55 -7.07
C GLN A 26 -4.71 -6.11 -7.53
N ARG A 27 -3.90 -5.42 -6.77
CA ARG A 27 -3.52 -4.02 -7.04
C ARG A 27 -2.18 -3.89 -7.77
N VAL A 28 -1.34 -4.91 -7.74
CA VAL A 28 0.01 -4.85 -8.30
C VAL A 28 -0.03 -4.79 -9.83
N ILE A 29 0.69 -3.84 -10.40
CA ILE A 29 0.92 -3.69 -11.84
C ILE A 29 2.25 -4.33 -12.20
N GLU A 30 3.32 -4.04 -11.43
CA GLU A 30 4.68 -4.46 -11.70
C GLU A 30 5.44 -4.60 -10.38
N ILE A 31 6.28 -5.63 -10.28
CA ILE A 31 7.14 -5.89 -9.11
C ILE A 31 8.60 -5.64 -9.48
N TYR A 32 9.34 -5.05 -8.55
CA TYR A 32 10.77 -4.81 -8.63
C TYR A 32 11.47 -5.58 -7.52
N VAL A 33 12.46 -6.37 -7.88
CA VAL A 33 13.24 -7.17 -6.92
C VAL A 33 14.73 -7.02 -7.24
N LYS A 34 15.57 -6.89 -6.21
CA LYS A 34 17.00 -7.00 -6.41
C LYS A 34 17.41 -8.45 -6.65
N GLU A 35 18.28 -8.65 -7.65
CA GLU A 35 18.75 -9.97 -8.07
C GLU A 35 19.23 -10.83 -6.88
N LYS A 36 19.99 -10.25 -5.97
CA LYS A 36 20.50 -10.94 -4.77
C LYS A 36 19.39 -11.47 -3.83
N LYS A 37 18.16 -11.05 -4.00
CA LYS A 37 17.01 -11.47 -3.17
C LYS A 37 16.06 -12.45 -3.84
N LEU A 38 16.22 -12.69 -5.14
CA LEU A 38 15.35 -13.59 -5.90
C LEU A 38 15.25 -14.99 -5.32
N GLN A 39 16.33 -15.49 -4.75
CA GLN A 39 16.41 -16.84 -4.20
C GLN A 39 16.05 -16.92 -2.71
N SER A 40 15.74 -15.80 -2.07
CA SER A 40 15.26 -15.84 -0.69
C SER A 40 13.85 -16.43 -0.65
N GLY A 41 13.60 -17.39 0.27
CA GLY A 41 12.38 -18.21 0.26
C GLY A 41 11.09 -17.41 0.07
N LYS A 42 10.83 -16.44 0.95
CA LYS A 42 9.58 -15.63 0.88
C LYS A 42 9.46 -14.83 -0.43
N ILE A 43 10.55 -14.25 -0.92
CA ILE A 43 10.54 -13.47 -2.17
C ILE A 43 10.37 -14.39 -3.37
N LYS A 44 10.99 -15.57 -3.34
CA LYS A 44 10.80 -16.58 -4.37
C LYS A 44 9.32 -16.98 -4.49
N ASP A 45 8.68 -17.32 -3.37
CA ASP A 45 7.27 -17.72 -3.35
C ASP A 45 6.36 -16.58 -3.89
N LEU A 46 6.66 -15.34 -3.51
CA LEU A 46 5.92 -14.18 -3.98
C LEU A 46 6.11 -13.93 -5.48
N THR A 47 7.33 -14.07 -6.00
CA THR A 47 7.59 -13.89 -7.43
C THR A 47 6.98 -15.02 -8.27
N GLU A 48 6.95 -16.24 -7.76
CA GLU A 48 6.25 -17.36 -8.42
C GLU A 48 4.74 -17.13 -8.48
N LEU A 49 4.16 -16.60 -7.40
CA LEU A 49 2.74 -16.23 -7.40
C LEU A 49 2.42 -15.09 -8.38
N ALA A 50 3.31 -14.08 -8.44
CA ALA A 50 3.18 -12.99 -9.39
C ALA A 50 3.26 -13.46 -10.84
N ASP A 51 4.19 -14.37 -11.14
CA ASP A 51 4.33 -14.96 -12.46
C ASP A 51 3.07 -15.75 -12.89
N LYS A 52 2.53 -16.57 -11.98
CA LYS A 52 1.25 -17.27 -12.20
C LYS A 52 0.10 -16.31 -12.52
N ARG A 53 0.13 -15.11 -11.97
CA ARG A 53 -0.86 -14.05 -12.22
C ARG A 53 -0.52 -13.16 -13.42
N LYS A 54 0.54 -13.48 -14.15
CA LYS A 54 1.05 -12.71 -15.30
C LYS A 54 1.38 -11.25 -14.96
N ILE A 55 1.95 -11.04 -13.79
CA ILE A 55 2.43 -9.74 -13.34
C ILE A 55 3.93 -9.65 -13.67
N ASP A 56 4.31 -8.56 -14.31
CA ASP A 56 5.70 -8.32 -14.70
C ASP A 56 6.61 -8.17 -13.48
N ILE A 57 7.75 -8.86 -13.54
CA ILE A 57 8.78 -8.82 -12.50
C ILE A 57 10.05 -8.27 -13.12
N ARG A 58 10.51 -7.14 -12.60
CA ARG A 58 11.79 -6.53 -12.99
C ARG A 58 12.88 -6.85 -11.97
N VAL A 59 13.90 -7.49 -12.45
CA VAL A 59 15.08 -7.80 -11.65
C VAL A 59 16.12 -6.69 -11.81
N ILE A 60 16.48 -6.06 -10.71
CA ILE A 60 17.47 -4.96 -10.68
C ILE A 60 18.79 -5.49 -10.14
N LYS A 61 19.84 -5.41 -10.99
CA LYS A 61 21.19 -5.93 -10.68
C LYS A 61 22.00 -4.94 -9.86
N ASP A 62 21.94 -3.67 -10.18
CA ASP A 62 22.77 -2.64 -9.57
C ASP A 62 22.00 -1.77 -8.56
N ASN A 63 22.76 -1.04 -7.74
CA ASN A 63 22.18 -0.14 -6.75
C ASN A 63 21.72 1.19 -7.35
N LYS A 64 22.23 1.58 -8.51
CA LYS A 64 21.93 2.88 -9.12
C LYS A 64 20.49 2.97 -9.65
N ASN A 65 19.97 1.82 -10.09
CA ASN A 65 18.61 1.73 -10.64
C ASN A 65 17.57 1.26 -9.60
N TRP A 66 17.97 1.22 -8.32
CA TRP A 66 17.04 0.90 -7.24
C TRP A 66 16.38 2.17 -6.70
N GLU A 67 15.13 2.38 -7.03
CA GLU A 67 14.37 3.60 -6.69
C GLU A 67 13.61 3.50 -5.36
N PHE A 68 13.54 2.33 -4.76
CA PHE A 68 12.83 2.10 -3.50
C PHE A 68 13.73 2.32 -2.28
N LYS A 69 13.13 2.78 -1.18
CA LYS A 69 13.84 3.08 0.07
C LYS A 69 13.97 1.88 1.01
N SER A 70 13.15 0.85 0.83
CA SER A 70 13.14 -0.32 1.70
C SER A 70 14.43 -1.14 1.57
N SER A 71 14.98 -1.53 2.72
CA SER A 71 16.13 -2.45 2.81
C SER A 71 15.78 -3.91 2.48
N GLU A 72 14.51 -4.23 2.32
CA GLU A 72 14.06 -5.58 1.96
C GLU A 72 14.25 -5.88 0.48
N TYR A 73 14.61 -4.86 -0.32
CA TYR A 73 14.93 -4.99 -1.74
C TYR A 73 13.83 -5.60 -2.60
N ILE A 74 12.59 -5.33 -2.23
CA ILE A 74 11.38 -5.59 -2.99
C ILE A 74 10.46 -4.39 -2.95
N GLY A 75 9.86 -4.05 -4.08
CA GLY A 75 8.89 -2.99 -4.23
C GLY A 75 7.93 -3.29 -5.37
N ALA A 76 6.84 -2.56 -5.45
CA ALA A 76 5.87 -2.71 -6.52
C ALA A 76 5.21 -1.39 -6.89
N ILE A 77 4.87 -1.26 -8.16
CA ILE A 77 3.95 -0.24 -8.66
C ILE A 77 2.55 -0.85 -8.68
N CYS A 78 1.61 -0.13 -8.11
CA CYS A 78 0.26 -0.61 -7.87
C CYS A 78 -0.80 0.35 -8.42
N LYS A 79 -1.97 -0.19 -8.70
CA LYS A 79 -3.18 0.60 -8.90
C LYS A 79 -3.46 1.37 -7.60
N PRO A 80 -3.69 2.69 -7.64
CA PRO A 80 -3.95 3.47 -6.45
C PRO A 80 -5.26 3.06 -5.78
N LYS A 81 -5.32 3.15 -4.46
CA LYS A 81 -6.57 3.06 -3.71
C LYS A 81 -7.33 4.38 -3.85
N LYS A 82 -8.60 4.30 -4.21
CA LYS A 82 -9.45 5.47 -4.32
C LYS A 82 -9.69 6.11 -2.95
N ILE A 83 -9.59 7.43 -2.89
CA ILE A 83 -10.03 8.22 -1.74
C ILE A 83 -11.47 8.65 -2.01
N PHE A 84 -12.34 8.43 -1.04
CA PHE A 84 -13.74 8.80 -1.11
C PHE A 84 -13.97 10.13 -0.40
N LYS A 85 -14.99 10.87 -0.84
CA LYS A 85 -15.44 12.10 -0.21
C LYS A 85 -16.57 11.79 0.78
N GLU A 86 -16.87 12.74 1.65
CA GLU A 86 -17.99 12.63 2.59
C GLU A 86 -19.33 12.29 1.89
N SER A 87 -19.56 12.86 0.71
CA SER A 87 -20.74 12.56 -0.11
C SER A 87 -20.86 11.08 -0.53
N ASP A 88 -19.76 10.34 -0.51
CA ASP A 88 -19.73 8.92 -0.86
C ASP A 88 -20.10 8.00 0.32
N LEU A 89 -20.19 8.51 1.55
CA LEU A 89 -20.43 7.71 2.76
C LEU A 89 -21.68 6.85 2.67
N LYS A 90 -22.71 7.33 1.99
CA LYS A 90 -23.95 6.56 1.77
C LYS A 90 -23.75 5.23 1.06
N LYS A 91 -22.67 5.10 0.27
CA LYS A 91 -22.31 3.87 -0.44
C LYS A 91 -21.85 2.76 0.52
N PHE A 92 -21.49 3.12 1.74
CA PHE A 92 -20.94 2.23 2.76
C PHE A 92 -21.90 1.99 3.94
N SER A 93 -23.20 2.11 3.73
CA SER A 93 -24.23 2.07 4.78
C SER A 93 -24.28 0.79 5.61
N LYS A 94 -23.70 -0.31 5.07
CA LYS A 94 -23.65 -1.63 5.75
C LYS A 94 -22.26 -1.98 6.27
N THR A 95 -21.39 -1.00 6.45
CA THR A 95 -19.99 -1.19 6.80
C THR A 95 -19.69 -0.55 8.14
N ASN A 96 -18.81 -1.15 8.92
CA ASN A 96 -18.29 -0.54 10.13
C ASN A 96 -17.30 0.57 9.78
N PHE A 97 -17.40 1.68 10.48
CA PHE A 97 -16.56 2.85 10.32
C PHE A 97 -15.63 3.04 11.50
N ILE A 98 -14.41 3.48 11.25
CA ILE A 98 -13.56 4.08 12.24
C ILE A 98 -13.33 5.55 11.89
N VAL A 99 -13.52 6.44 12.83
CA VAL A 99 -13.29 7.87 12.65
C VAL A 99 -12.07 8.26 13.47
N CYS A 100 -11.04 8.75 12.78
CA CYS A 100 -9.82 9.23 13.42
C CYS A 100 -9.83 10.74 13.46
N ASP A 101 -9.85 11.31 14.66
CA ASP A 101 -9.78 12.75 14.86
C ASP A 101 -8.39 13.15 15.37
N HIS A 102 -7.79 14.16 14.74
CA HIS A 102 -6.48 14.73 15.12
C HIS A 102 -5.29 13.76 15.21
N ILE A 103 -5.32 12.64 14.47
CA ILE A 103 -4.15 11.77 14.34
C ILE A 103 -3.13 12.44 13.42
N GLN A 104 -2.01 12.88 13.95
CA GLN A 104 -0.98 13.61 13.20
C GLN A 104 0.18 12.74 12.74
N ASP A 105 0.49 11.66 13.43
CA ASP A 105 1.56 10.74 13.07
C ASP A 105 1.06 9.70 12.06
N THR A 106 1.76 9.61 10.92
CA THR A 106 1.47 8.65 9.85
C THR A 106 1.65 7.18 10.28
N ASN A 107 2.57 6.92 11.22
CA ASN A 107 2.79 5.57 11.76
C ASN A 107 1.58 5.13 12.60
N ASN A 108 1.09 6.02 13.45
CA ASN A 108 -0.11 5.75 14.26
C ASN A 108 -1.34 5.55 13.36
N LEU A 109 -1.51 6.37 12.34
CA LEU A 109 -2.61 6.20 11.40
C LEU A 109 -2.54 4.84 10.69
N GLY A 110 -1.35 4.42 10.27
CA GLY A 110 -1.13 3.10 9.67
C GLY A 110 -1.41 1.95 10.63
N ALA A 111 -0.99 2.07 11.91
CA ALA A 111 -1.27 1.07 12.93
C ALA A 111 -2.77 0.92 13.20
N ILE A 112 -3.48 2.04 13.29
CA ILE A 112 -4.94 2.06 13.44
C ILE A 112 -5.61 1.41 12.23
N ALA A 113 -5.16 1.71 11.02
CA ALA A 113 -5.70 1.13 9.79
C ALA A 113 -5.57 -0.41 9.77
N ARG A 114 -4.41 -0.93 10.17
CA ARG A 114 -4.20 -2.39 10.27
C ARG A 114 -5.11 -3.03 11.31
N SER A 115 -5.20 -2.44 12.49
CA SER A 115 -6.08 -2.93 13.55
C SER A 115 -7.53 -2.90 13.10
N ALA A 116 -7.97 -1.80 12.49
CA ALA A 116 -9.31 -1.65 11.95
C ALA A 116 -9.64 -2.76 10.93
N ALA A 117 -8.75 -3.01 9.99
CA ALA A 117 -8.92 -4.08 9.00
C ALA A 117 -9.03 -5.47 9.66
N SER A 118 -8.25 -5.72 10.73
CA SER A 118 -8.30 -7.00 11.47
C SER A 118 -9.62 -7.22 12.21
N PHE A 119 -10.32 -6.13 12.55
CA PHE A 119 -11.63 -6.17 13.21
C PHE A 119 -12.81 -5.90 12.25
N ASP A 120 -12.57 -6.04 10.95
CA ASP A 120 -13.57 -5.85 9.90
C ASP A 120 -14.17 -4.43 9.83
N PHE A 121 -13.39 -3.43 10.21
CA PHE A 121 -13.69 -2.03 9.95
C PHE A 121 -13.12 -1.66 8.58
N ASN A 122 -13.97 -1.61 7.57
CA ASN A 122 -13.54 -1.48 6.17
C ASN A 122 -13.50 -0.02 5.67
N VAL A 123 -13.96 0.91 6.46
CA VAL A 123 -13.94 2.34 6.13
C VAL A 123 -13.28 3.12 7.26
N MET A 124 -12.27 3.92 6.91
CA MET A 124 -11.62 4.85 7.81
C MET A 124 -11.90 6.27 7.35
N CYS A 125 -12.47 7.08 8.25
CA CYS A 125 -12.68 8.49 8.05
C CYS A 125 -11.57 9.28 8.74
N ILE A 126 -10.95 10.18 8.01
CA ILE A 126 -9.93 11.10 8.53
C ILE A 126 -10.28 12.53 8.14
N PRO A 127 -10.00 13.53 8.99
CA PRO A 127 -10.17 14.92 8.63
C PRO A 127 -9.28 15.31 7.45
N GLU A 128 -9.77 16.14 6.56
CA GLU A 128 -9.00 16.69 5.45
C GLU A 128 -7.87 17.60 5.93
N ARG A 129 -8.11 18.28 7.06
CA ARG A 129 -7.16 19.20 7.68
C ARG A 129 -6.80 18.75 9.08
N ARG A 130 -5.60 19.12 9.55
CA ARG A 130 -5.10 18.84 10.91
C ARG A 130 -5.01 17.35 11.27
N SER A 131 -4.80 16.50 10.29
CA SER A 131 -4.52 15.09 10.50
C SER A 131 -3.28 14.64 9.74
N ALA A 132 -2.78 13.47 10.06
CA ALA A 132 -1.74 12.83 9.27
C ALA A 132 -2.24 12.67 7.84
N ARG A 133 -1.43 13.13 6.88
CA ARG A 133 -1.74 12.90 5.47
C ARG A 133 -1.48 11.44 5.16
N LEU A 134 -2.40 10.83 4.44
CA LEU A 134 -2.17 9.54 3.84
C LEU A 134 -1.00 9.65 2.87
N SER A 135 0.09 9.02 3.20
CA SER A 135 1.33 9.03 2.43
C SER A 135 1.78 7.60 2.18
N GLU A 136 2.77 7.44 1.33
CA GLU A 136 3.41 6.13 1.12
C GLU A 136 3.95 5.52 2.42
N ARG A 137 4.34 6.33 3.40
CA ARG A 137 4.73 5.88 4.74
C ARG A 137 3.62 5.16 5.48
N THR A 138 2.37 5.58 5.31
CA THR A 138 1.20 4.95 5.92
C THR A 138 1.03 3.50 5.46
N PHE A 139 1.55 3.15 4.30
CA PHE A 139 1.47 1.80 3.72
C PHE A 139 2.69 0.92 4.01
N LYS A 140 3.73 1.45 4.60
CA LYS A 140 4.92 0.68 5.02
C LYS A 140 4.73 -0.09 6.32
N ILE A 141 3.70 0.21 7.02
CA ILE A 141 3.45 -0.36 8.34
C ILE A 141 2.61 -1.66 8.17
#